data_bb1068648584ad53efd7a02865bba55e
#
_entry.id   bb1068648584ad53efd7a02865bba55e
#
_cell.length_a   1.000
_cell.length_b   1.000
_cell.length_c   1.000
_cell.angle_alpha   90.00
_cell.angle_beta   90.00
_cell.angle_gamma   90.00
#
_symmetry.space_group_name_H-M   'P 1'
#
loop_
_entity.id
_entity.type
_entity.pdbx_description
1 polymer ?
#
loop_
_entity_poly.entity_id
_entity_poly.type
_entity_poly.pdbx_seq_one_letter_code
_entity_poly.pdbx_strand_id
1 'polypeptide(L)'
;LTDKFTSPMGHTIKAMASASSEGRRMRKSIESAGKAITDVGSKLTASVTTPIIGVGVACGKMASDFENGVAKVSTIADTSVMSLDAIRSSTIDLSNQLGVAVTDISEAQYSAISAGAATERSLDLVGVAIKAAKAGFTDTATAVDGLTTVYNSFQGAVDYSKLSDQMLQTQNYGKTTFGEL
;
A
#
# COMPACT_ATOMS: atom_id res chain seq x y z
N LEU A 1 -54.73 -5.75 -72.45
CA LEU A 1 -53.27 -5.96 -72.63
C LEU A 1 -52.42 -5.25 -71.57
N THR A 2 -53.03 -4.58 -70.60
CA THR A 2 -52.32 -3.65 -69.69
C THR A 2 -51.96 -4.26 -68.34
N ASP A 3 -52.39 -5.49 -68.02
CA ASP A 3 -52.33 -6.00 -66.65
C ASP A 3 -51.16 -6.95 -66.36
N LYS A 4 -50.33 -7.30 -67.37
CA LYS A 4 -49.19 -8.19 -67.19
C LYS A 4 -47.89 -7.53 -66.76
N PHE A 5 -47.85 -6.18 -66.75
CA PHE A 5 -46.66 -5.42 -66.40
C PHE A 5 -46.78 -4.69 -65.06
N THR A 6 -47.94 -4.26 -64.68
CA THR A 6 -48.18 -3.52 -63.42
C THR A 6 -48.11 -4.39 -62.18
N SER A 7 -48.55 -5.67 -62.25
CA SER A 7 -48.55 -6.59 -61.11
C SER A 7 -47.10 -6.99 -60.69
N PRO A 8 -46.21 -7.43 -61.63
CA PRO A 8 -44.83 -7.75 -61.26
C PRO A 8 -44.02 -6.55 -60.76
N MET A 9 -44.21 -5.36 -61.33
CA MET A 9 -43.55 -4.12 -60.84
C MET A 9 -44.04 -3.74 -59.45
N GLY A 10 -45.30 -3.93 -59.11
CA GLY A 10 -45.81 -3.69 -57.77
C GLY A 10 -45.21 -4.63 -56.69
N HIS A 11 -44.98 -5.88 -57.06
CA HIS A 11 -44.28 -6.85 -56.17
C HIS A 11 -42.79 -6.48 -55.97
N THR A 12 -42.07 -6.07 -57.02
CA THR A 12 -40.68 -5.64 -56.92
C THR A 12 -40.52 -4.36 -56.10
N ILE A 13 -41.44 -3.37 -56.26
CA ILE A 13 -41.40 -2.15 -55.45
C ILE A 13 -41.67 -2.42 -53.97
N LYS A 14 -42.65 -3.32 -53.68
CA LYS A 14 -42.90 -3.74 -52.29
C LYS A 14 -41.73 -4.52 -51.68
N ALA A 15 -41.08 -5.42 -52.44
CA ALA A 15 -39.90 -6.12 -52.00
C ALA A 15 -38.71 -5.18 -51.73
N MET A 16 -38.47 -4.18 -52.56
CA MET A 16 -37.47 -3.16 -52.35
C MET A 16 -37.76 -2.28 -51.14
N ALA A 17 -39.02 -1.90 -50.94
CA ALA A 17 -39.43 -1.13 -49.77
C ALA A 17 -39.26 -1.95 -48.48
N SER A 18 -39.58 -3.23 -48.48
CA SER A 18 -39.35 -4.16 -47.34
C SER A 18 -37.86 -4.31 -47.05
N ALA A 19 -37.01 -4.57 -48.07
CA ALA A 19 -35.57 -4.68 -47.91
C ALA A 19 -34.94 -3.39 -47.34
N SER A 20 -35.43 -2.23 -47.77
CA SER A 20 -34.98 -0.93 -47.26
C SER A 20 -35.38 -0.68 -45.78
N SER A 21 -36.55 -1.19 -45.37
CA SER A 21 -37.04 -1.07 -44.00
C SER A 21 -36.30 -2.02 -43.05
N GLU A 22 -35.99 -3.22 -43.51
CA GLU A 22 -35.16 -4.20 -42.77
C GLU A 22 -33.74 -3.74 -42.66
N GLY A 23 -33.15 -3.17 -43.71
CA GLY A 23 -31.84 -2.54 -43.68
C GLY A 23 -31.75 -1.41 -42.67
N ARG A 24 -32.81 -0.59 -42.54
CA ARG A 24 -32.88 0.45 -41.48
C ARG A 24 -33.00 -0.12 -40.07
N ARG A 25 -33.76 -1.20 -39.89
CA ARG A 25 -33.84 -1.90 -38.60
C ARG A 25 -32.52 -2.55 -38.20
N MET A 26 -31.85 -3.19 -39.13
CA MET A 26 -30.54 -3.79 -38.93
C MET A 26 -29.49 -2.74 -38.55
N ARG A 27 -29.48 -1.61 -39.25
CA ARG A 27 -28.60 -0.49 -38.94
C ARG A 27 -28.82 0.05 -37.53
N LYS A 28 -30.07 0.26 -37.10
CA LYS A 28 -30.41 0.66 -35.74
C LYS A 28 -29.97 -0.38 -34.70
N SER A 29 -30.12 -1.68 -35.01
CA SER A 29 -29.71 -2.76 -34.12
C SER A 29 -28.18 -2.78 -33.94
N ILE A 30 -27.43 -2.62 -35.05
CA ILE A 30 -25.96 -2.52 -35.01
C ILE A 30 -25.49 -1.29 -34.24
N GLU A 31 -26.16 -0.13 -34.44
CA GLU A 31 -25.85 1.10 -33.71
C GLU A 31 -26.14 0.98 -32.20
N SER A 32 -27.25 0.35 -31.84
CA SER A 32 -27.59 0.05 -30.43
C SER A 32 -26.61 -0.94 -29.79
N ALA A 33 -26.21 -1.98 -30.52
CA ALA A 33 -25.21 -2.93 -30.06
C ALA A 33 -23.83 -2.25 -29.88
N GLY A 34 -23.44 -1.38 -30.82
CA GLY A 34 -22.21 -0.61 -30.74
C GLY A 34 -22.18 0.31 -29.49
N LYS A 35 -23.30 1.00 -29.19
CA LYS A 35 -23.42 1.81 -27.98
C LYS A 35 -23.33 0.96 -26.71
N ALA A 36 -24.02 -0.18 -26.67
CA ALA A 36 -23.96 -1.07 -25.53
C ALA A 36 -22.55 -1.60 -25.27
N ILE A 37 -21.77 -1.94 -26.30
CA ILE A 37 -20.38 -2.37 -26.20
C ILE A 37 -19.50 -1.22 -25.68
N THR A 38 -19.71 0.01 -26.17
CA THR A 38 -18.97 1.19 -25.71
C THR A 38 -19.29 1.51 -24.26
N ASP A 39 -20.56 1.41 -23.84
CA ASP A 39 -20.98 1.65 -22.46
C ASP A 39 -20.41 0.60 -21.51
N VAL A 40 -20.38 -0.68 -21.91
CA VAL A 40 -19.72 -1.76 -21.14
C VAL A 40 -18.23 -1.52 -21.05
N GLY A 41 -17.57 -1.15 -22.15
CA GLY A 41 -16.15 -0.83 -22.19
C GLY A 41 -15.78 0.33 -21.26
N SER A 42 -16.55 1.43 -21.29
CA SER A 42 -16.32 2.57 -20.41
C SER A 42 -16.56 2.26 -18.93
N LYS A 43 -17.59 1.47 -18.62
CA LYS A 43 -17.86 0.99 -17.26
C LYS A 43 -16.74 0.07 -16.74
N LEU A 44 -16.24 -0.85 -17.56
CA LEU A 44 -15.09 -1.70 -17.21
C LEU A 44 -13.84 -0.87 -16.97
N THR A 45 -13.56 0.13 -17.80
CA THR A 45 -12.42 1.03 -17.61
C THR A 45 -12.54 1.81 -16.28
N ALA A 46 -13.71 2.37 -15.98
CA ALA A 46 -13.91 3.13 -14.76
C ALA A 46 -13.93 2.27 -13.50
N SER A 47 -14.49 1.05 -13.56
CA SER A 47 -14.69 0.22 -12.37
C SER A 47 -13.55 -0.76 -12.07
N VAL A 48 -12.76 -1.11 -13.08
CA VAL A 48 -11.70 -2.14 -12.96
C VAL A 48 -10.32 -1.54 -13.26
N THR A 49 -10.16 -0.92 -14.43
CA THR A 49 -8.84 -0.46 -14.87
C THR A 49 -8.31 0.70 -14.03
N THR A 50 -9.18 1.67 -13.69
CA THR A 50 -8.77 2.83 -12.88
C THR A 50 -8.33 2.45 -11.45
N PRO A 51 -9.07 1.60 -10.71
CA PRO A 51 -8.60 1.12 -9.41
C PRO A 51 -7.28 0.33 -9.49
N ILE A 52 -7.12 -0.53 -10.51
CA ILE A 52 -5.88 -1.32 -10.70
C ILE A 52 -4.68 -0.41 -10.97
N ILE A 53 -4.83 0.61 -11.80
CA ILE A 53 -3.76 1.60 -12.05
C ILE A 53 -3.46 2.38 -10.76
N GLY A 54 -4.49 2.78 -10.02
CA GLY A 54 -4.34 3.48 -8.74
C GLY A 54 -3.54 2.67 -7.72
N VAL A 55 -3.82 1.37 -7.60
CA VAL A 55 -3.05 0.46 -6.73
C VAL A 55 -1.60 0.33 -7.22
N GLY A 56 -1.37 0.18 -8.53
CA GLY A 56 -0.03 0.09 -9.09
C GLY A 56 0.83 1.33 -8.80
N VAL A 57 0.27 2.52 -8.92
CA VAL A 57 0.95 3.79 -8.60
C VAL A 57 1.24 3.89 -7.08
N ALA A 58 0.29 3.50 -6.24
CA ALA A 58 0.48 3.49 -4.80
C ALA A 58 1.59 2.52 -4.38
N CYS A 59 1.62 1.30 -4.92
CA CYS A 59 2.69 0.33 -4.68
C CYS A 59 4.06 0.85 -5.15
N GLY A 60 4.12 1.51 -6.32
CA GLY A 60 5.35 2.11 -6.83
C GLY A 60 5.88 3.22 -5.92
N LYS A 61 4.99 4.07 -5.40
CA LYS A 61 5.37 5.11 -4.43
C LYS A 61 5.87 4.50 -3.12
N MET A 62 5.16 3.53 -2.56
CA MET A 62 5.59 2.85 -1.32
C MET A 62 6.96 2.19 -1.48
N ALA A 63 7.24 1.55 -2.61
CA ALA A 63 8.55 0.96 -2.89
C ALA A 63 9.64 2.04 -2.95
N SER A 64 9.38 3.17 -3.61
CA SER A 64 10.32 4.29 -3.68
C SER A 64 10.55 4.93 -2.30
N ASP A 65 9.50 5.13 -1.51
CA ASP A 65 9.61 5.68 -0.16
C ASP A 65 10.40 4.75 0.76
N PHE A 66 10.21 3.43 0.64
CA PHE A 66 10.99 2.43 1.36
C PHE A 66 12.47 2.43 0.97
N GLU A 67 12.80 2.45 -0.32
CA GLU A 67 14.20 2.54 -0.78
C GLU A 67 14.88 3.82 -0.30
N ASN A 68 14.16 4.95 -0.28
CA ASN A 68 14.65 6.20 0.32
C ASN A 68 14.89 6.05 1.82
N GLY A 69 14.00 5.34 2.54
CA GLY A 69 14.16 5.03 3.96
C GLY A 69 15.42 4.19 4.23
N VAL A 70 15.63 3.13 3.46
CA VAL A 70 16.84 2.29 3.55
C VAL A 70 18.09 3.08 3.22
N ALA A 71 18.06 3.92 2.18
CA ALA A 71 19.17 4.80 1.83
C ALA A 71 19.50 5.80 2.98
N LYS A 72 18.47 6.33 3.64
CA LYS A 72 18.65 7.20 4.80
C LYS A 72 19.31 6.45 5.97
N VAL A 73 18.85 5.24 6.27
CA VAL A 73 19.46 4.37 7.30
C VAL A 73 20.92 4.09 6.96
N SER A 74 21.26 3.85 5.69
CA SER A 74 22.63 3.54 5.26
C SER A 74 23.62 4.68 5.49
N THR A 75 23.15 5.92 5.63
CA THR A 75 24.04 7.06 5.89
C THR A 75 24.65 7.06 7.30
N ILE A 76 24.02 6.32 8.24
CA ILE A 76 24.42 6.29 9.65
C ILE A 76 24.66 4.87 10.16
N ALA A 77 24.21 3.85 9.44
CA ALA A 77 24.39 2.46 9.79
C ALA A 77 25.84 2.00 9.49
N ASP A 78 26.38 1.14 10.35
CA ASP A 78 27.63 0.44 10.06
C ASP A 78 27.35 -0.71 9.07
N THR A 79 27.54 -0.44 7.78
CA THR A 79 27.30 -1.41 6.71
C THR A 79 28.36 -2.52 6.63
N SER A 80 29.43 -2.42 7.40
CA SER A 80 30.41 -3.50 7.54
C SER A 80 29.91 -4.62 8.47
N VAL A 81 29.05 -4.27 9.42
CA VAL A 81 28.43 -5.20 10.36
C VAL A 81 27.13 -5.78 9.82
N MET A 82 26.31 -4.95 9.17
CA MET A 82 25.04 -5.35 8.57
C MET A 82 24.89 -4.76 7.18
N SER A 83 24.92 -5.61 6.14
CA SER A 83 24.80 -5.15 4.75
C SER A 83 23.45 -4.48 4.48
N LEU A 84 23.39 -3.61 3.46
CA LEU A 84 22.13 -2.95 3.06
C LEU A 84 21.03 -3.95 2.68
N ASP A 85 21.40 -5.06 2.03
CA ASP A 85 20.43 -6.09 1.68
C ASP A 85 19.90 -6.82 2.92
N ALA A 86 20.75 -7.00 3.95
CA ALA A 86 20.32 -7.54 5.23
C ALA A 86 19.40 -6.55 5.96
N ILE A 87 19.70 -5.26 5.96
CA ILE A 87 18.82 -4.21 6.51
C ILE A 87 17.47 -4.25 5.80
N ARG A 88 17.46 -4.26 4.46
CA ARG A 88 16.25 -4.30 3.64
C ARG A 88 15.38 -5.52 3.95
N SER A 89 15.97 -6.72 3.92
CA SER A 89 15.22 -7.97 4.16
C SER A 89 14.70 -8.03 5.60
N SER A 90 15.50 -7.69 6.59
CA SER A 90 15.08 -7.71 7.99
C SER A 90 13.99 -6.68 8.30
N THR A 91 14.00 -5.51 7.64
CA THR A 91 12.92 -4.51 7.74
C THR A 91 11.62 -5.04 7.17
N ILE A 92 11.66 -5.71 6.00
CA ILE A 92 10.48 -6.35 5.40
C ILE A 92 9.95 -7.47 6.30
N ASP A 93 10.83 -8.31 6.83
CA ASP A 93 10.44 -9.40 7.72
C ASP A 93 9.78 -8.88 9.00
N LEU A 94 10.32 -7.82 9.60
CA LEU A 94 9.74 -7.19 10.77
C LEU A 94 8.38 -6.55 10.46
N SER A 95 8.24 -5.92 9.29
CA SER A 95 6.97 -5.39 8.79
C SER A 95 5.91 -6.48 8.69
N ASN A 96 6.25 -7.60 8.09
CA ASN A 96 5.34 -8.75 7.94
C ASN A 96 4.94 -9.36 9.29
N GLN A 97 5.88 -9.44 10.25
CA GLN A 97 5.62 -9.99 11.57
C GLN A 97 4.72 -9.08 12.43
N LEU A 98 4.91 -7.78 12.35
CA LEU A 98 4.23 -6.82 13.23
C LEU A 98 3.04 -6.13 12.59
N GLY A 99 2.84 -6.26 11.26
CA GLY A 99 1.79 -5.58 10.52
C GLY A 99 1.95 -4.05 10.56
N VAL A 100 3.18 -3.55 10.42
CA VAL A 100 3.53 -2.13 10.39
C VAL A 100 4.17 -1.80 9.05
N ALA A 101 3.95 -0.60 8.51
CA ALA A 101 4.50 -0.23 7.22
C ALA A 101 6.04 -0.25 7.24
N VAL A 102 6.64 -0.73 6.15
CA VAL A 102 8.11 -0.81 6.00
C VAL A 102 8.78 0.55 6.14
N THR A 103 8.11 1.62 5.72
CA THR A 103 8.56 3.01 5.86
C THR A 103 8.68 3.43 7.32
N ASP A 104 7.68 3.10 8.13
CA ASP A 104 7.66 3.45 9.56
C ASP A 104 8.78 2.71 10.31
N ILE A 105 9.05 1.46 9.93
CA ILE A 105 10.16 0.68 10.50
C ILE A 105 11.50 1.27 10.10
N SER A 106 11.67 1.70 8.84
CA SER A 106 12.91 2.34 8.38
C SER A 106 13.17 3.67 9.12
N GLU A 107 12.14 4.48 9.34
CA GLU A 107 12.25 5.73 10.11
C GLU A 107 12.57 5.47 11.57
N ALA A 108 11.92 4.50 12.18
CA ALA A 108 12.21 4.08 13.56
C ALA A 108 13.64 3.52 13.70
N GLN A 109 14.12 2.76 12.71
CA GLN A 109 15.50 2.25 12.68
C GLN A 109 16.52 3.39 12.57
N TYR A 110 16.25 4.36 11.69
CA TYR A 110 17.09 5.55 11.59
C TYR A 110 17.16 6.30 12.94
N SER A 111 16.01 6.50 13.59
CA SER A 111 15.94 7.15 14.89
C SER A 111 16.69 6.36 15.97
N ALA A 112 16.54 5.04 16.00
CA ALA A 112 17.24 4.16 16.93
C ALA A 112 18.77 4.27 16.80
N ILE A 113 19.31 4.19 15.57
CA ILE A 113 20.75 4.30 15.31
C ILE A 113 21.24 5.71 15.63
N SER A 114 20.47 6.75 15.27
CA SER A 114 20.80 8.15 15.61
C SER A 114 20.86 8.39 17.11
N ALA A 115 20.05 7.67 17.88
CA ALA A 115 20.06 7.71 19.35
C ALA A 115 21.14 6.82 19.99
N GLY A 116 22.01 6.19 19.20
CA GLY A 116 23.17 5.43 19.66
C GLY A 116 22.97 3.91 19.71
N ALA A 117 21.85 3.36 19.18
CA ALA A 117 21.71 1.92 19.06
C ALA A 117 22.70 1.37 18.03
N ALA A 118 23.34 0.25 18.36
CA ALA A 118 24.20 -0.45 17.40
C ALA A 118 23.38 -0.95 16.20
N THR A 119 23.97 -0.87 14.99
CA THR A 119 23.26 -1.19 13.73
C THR A 119 22.64 -2.60 13.78
N GLU A 120 23.37 -3.60 14.24
CA GLU A 120 22.92 -4.98 14.34
C GLU A 120 21.79 -5.20 15.35
N ARG A 121 21.61 -4.31 16.31
CA ARG A 121 20.56 -4.37 17.34
C ARG A 121 19.43 -3.39 17.12
N SER A 122 19.55 -2.54 16.12
CA SER A 122 18.58 -1.46 15.88
C SER A 122 17.17 -1.98 15.55
N LEU A 123 17.07 -3.06 14.76
CA LEU A 123 15.76 -3.67 14.44
C LEU A 123 15.15 -4.46 15.62
N ASP A 124 15.97 -5.01 16.49
CA ASP A 124 15.49 -5.62 17.75
C ASP A 124 14.85 -4.55 18.62
N LEU A 125 15.53 -3.42 18.80
CA LEU A 125 15.00 -2.27 19.51
C LEU A 125 13.70 -1.77 18.88
N VAL A 126 13.67 -1.59 17.56
CA VAL A 126 12.46 -1.14 16.84
C VAL A 126 11.31 -2.13 17.03
N GLY A 127 11.58 -3.43 16.95
CA GLY A 127 10.57 -4.47 17.20
C GLY A 127 9.98 -4.41 18.61
N VAL A 128 10.80 -4.17 19.62
CA VAL A 128 10.38 -3.97 21.01
C VAL A 128 9.61 -2.66 21.15
N ALA A 129 10.09 -1.56 20.55
CA ALA A 129 9.44 -0.25 20.61
C ALA A 129 8.05 -0.25 19.97
N ILE A 130 7.86 -0.94 18.83
CA ILE A 130 6.54 -1.09 18.20
C ILE A 130 5.57 -1.84 19.13
N LYS A 131 6.01 -2.89 19.80
CA LYS A 131 5.18 -3.61 20.77
C LYS A 131 4.86 -2.75 21.98
N ALA A 132 5.86 -2.03 22.50
CA ALA A 132 5.69 -1.10 23.61
C ALA A 132 4.73 0.04 23.27
N ALA A 133 4.85 0.62 22.07
CA ALA A 133 3.97 1.67 21.58
C ALA A 133 2.51 1.20 21.54
N LYS A 134 2.27 0.00 21.01
CA LYS A 134 0.93 -0.61 20.97
C LYS A 134 0.37 -0.88 22.39
N ALA A 135 1.19 -1.37 23.30
CA ALA A 135 0.79 -1.70 24.66
C ALA A 135 0.65 -0.46 25.57
N GLY A 136 1.50 0.56 25.36
CA GLY A 136 1.51 1.80 26.13
C GLY A 136 0.66 2.93 25.55
N PHE A 137 -0.08 2.66 24.44
CA PHE A 137 -0.91 3.65 23.72
C PHE A 137 -0.12 4.92 23.33
N THR A 138 1.12 4.73 22.85
CA THR A 138 1.98 5.80 22.34
C THR A 138 2.40 5.51 20.89
N ASP A 139 3.13 6.41 20.25
CA ASP A 139 3.70 6.18 18.93
C ASP A 139 5.09 5.49 18.99
N THR A 140 5.51 4.90 17.88
CA THR A 140 6.77 4.15 17.80
C THR A 140 8.00 5.05 18.03
N ALA A 141 7.97 6.29 17.57
CA ALA A 141 9.10 7.23 17.74
C ALA A 141 9.31 7.56 19.22
N THR A 142 8.25 7.88 19.94
CA THR A 142 8.28 8.09 21.40
C THR A 142 8.77 6.84 22.15
N ALA A 143 8.33 5.65 21.73
CA ALA A 143 8.78 4.40 22.36
C ALA A 143 10.28 4.12 22.08
N VAL A 144 10.77 4.39 20.87
CA VAL A 144 12.21 4.29 20.52
C VAL A 144 13.03 5.26 21.37
N ASP A 145 12.59 6.52 21.45
CA ASP A 145 13.31 7.57 22.21
C ASP A 145 13.38 7.23 23.70
N GLY A 146 12.26 6.87 24.30
CA GLY A 146 12.21 6.45 25.71
C GLY A 146 13.08 5.23 26.00
N LEU A 147 12.97 4.18 25.18
CA LEU A 147 13.79 2.97 25.35
C LEU A 147 15.28 3.23 25.17
N THR A 148 15.69 4.04 24.18
CA THR A 148 17.10 4.36 23.98
C THR A 148 17.64 5.26 25.08
N THR A 149 16.87 6.24 25.55
CA THR A 149 17.26 7.13 26.65
C THR A 149 17.55 6.34 27.91
N VAL A 150 16.64 5.48 28.31
CA VAL A 150 16.80 4.66 29.53
C VAL A 150 17.92 3.62 29.33
N TYR A 151 17.96 2.93 28.18
CA TYR A 151 19.04 1.99 27.86
C TYR A 151 20.43 2.62 27.98
N ASN A 152 20.61 3.79 27.41
CA ASN A 152 21.87 4.51 27.45
C ASN A 152 22.23 4.96 28.89
N SER A 153 21.21 5.33 29.68
CA SER A 153 21.40 5.69 31.08
C SER A 153 21.92 4.53 31.93
N PHE A 154 21.55 3.31 31.58
CA PHE A 154 22.05 2.07 32.19
C PHE A 154 23.31 1.49 31.48
N GLN A 155 23.94 2.26 30.57
CA GLN A 155 25.13 1.85 29.85
C GLN A 155 24.99 0.50 29.09
N GLY A 156 23.79 0.21 28.63
CA GLY A 156 23.50 -1.03 27.89
C GLY A 156 23.42 -2.31 28.72
N ALA A 157 23.41 -2.22 30.05
CA ALA A 157 23.39 -3.36 30.94
C ALA A 157 22.05 -4.13 30.99
N VAL A 158 20.99 -3.56 30.40
CA VAL A 158 19.62 -4.11 30.45
C VAL A 158 19.18 -4.50 29.03
N ASP A 159 18.47 -5.61 28.91
CA ASP A 159 17.83 -6.00 27.64
C ASP A 159 16.63 -5.11 27.32
N TYR A 160 16.44 -4.78 26.01
CA TYR A 160 15.36 -3.92 25.57
C TYR A 160 13.96 -4.42 25.92
N SER A 161 13.73 -5.74 25.86
CA SER A 161 12.44 -6.32 26.22
C SER A 161 12.13 -6.17 27.70
N LYS A 162 13.11 -6.45 28.57
CA LYS A 162 12.97 -6.25 30.02
C LYS A 162 12.73 -4.78 30.36
N LEU A 163 13.45 -3.88 29.68
CA LEU A 163 13.30 -2.46 29.89
C LEU A 163 11.91 -1.99 29.50
N SER A 164 11.42 -2.43 28.33
CA SER A 164 10.05 -2.15 27.87
C SER A 164 9.01 -2.63 28.85
N ASP A 165 9.15 -3.86 29.37
CA ASP A 165 8.21 -4.42 30.36
C ASP A 165 8.20 -3.60 31.66
N GLN A 166 9.37 -3.16 32.13
CA GLN A 166 9.48 -2.31 33.31
C GLN A 166 8.85 -0.93 33.12
N MET A 167 9.06 -0.32 31.96
CA MET A 167 8.45 0.97 31.60
C MET A 167 6.92 0.85 31.52
N LEU A 168 6.40 -0.21 30.90
CA LEU A 168 4.96 -0.48 30.83
C LEU A 168 4.37 -0.75 32.22
N GLN A 169 5.07 -1.47 33.08
CA GLN A 169 4.66 -1.65 34.47
C GLN A 169 4.63 -0.32 35.23
N THR A 170 5.64 0.51 35.05
CA THR A 170 5.70 1.84 35.66
C THR A 170 4.53 2.72 35.23
N GLN A 171 4.20 2.70 33.92
CA GLN A 171 3.01 3.38 33.39
C GLN A 171 1.73 2.84 34.02
N ASN A 172 1.57 1.52 34.12
CA ASN A 172 0.36 0.89 34.62
C ASN A 172 0.14 1.10 36.12
N TYR A 173 1.20 1.18 36.93
CA TYR A 173 1.13 1.39 38.38
C TYR A 173 1.32 2.84 38.78
N GLY A 174 1.96 3.65 37.97
CA GLY A 174 2.15 5.08 38.18
C GLY A 174 1.03 5.90 37.53
N LYS A 175 0.97 7.18 37.85
CA LYS A 175 0.12 8.15 37.15
C LYS A 175 0.96 8.87 36.08
N THR A 176 1.58 8.11 35.17
CA THR A 176 2.47 8.62 34.15
C THR A 176 2.18 7.91 32.80
N THR A 177 2.68 8.45 31.73
CA THR A 177 2.58 7.86 30.41
C THR A 177 3.95 7.37 29.94
N PHE A 178 3.97 6.48 28.93
CA PHE A 178 5.23 5.98 28.37
C PHE A 178 6.14 7.12 27.83
N GLY A 179 5.53 8.21 27.33
CA GLY A 179 6.26 9.37 26.84
C GLY A 179 6.74 10.34 27.91
N GLU A 180 6.32 10.17 29.17
CA GLU A 180 6.76 10.97 30.32
C GLU A 180 7.82 10.25 31.16
N LEU A 181 8.09 8.98 30.87
CA LEU A 181 9.14 8.18 31.52
C LEU A 181 10.50 8.42 30.89
#